data_aa200fb69a659d97f94ba4b4c99a2b8f
#
_entry.id   aa200fb69a659d97f94ba4b4c99a2b8f
#
_cell.length_a   1.000
_cell.length_b   1.000
_cell.length_c   1.000
_cell.angle_alpha   90.00
_cell.angle_beta   90.00
_cell.angle_gamma   90.00
#
_symmetry.space_group_name_H-M   'P 1'
#
loop_
_entity.id
_entity.type
_entity.pdbx_description
1 polymer ?
#
loop_
_entity_poly.entity_id
_entity_poly.type
_entity_poly.pdbx_seq_one_letter_code
_entity_poly.pdbx_strand_id
1 'polypeptide(L)'
;RKEEMIRAFAAAIADLGEYIVGPDMGTDETCMGWIKDEIGRAVGLPRAIGGIPLDEIGATGLGLTAAIEVAQEHAGFSLKKARVAVQGFGAVGKHAARFLAQEGAVLVAASDSTGTLADASGLDVAALIALKDSGRSLHDHSSGKKLGSDAILDAKCDIWIPAARPDVVHAGNVHRIKARLMPQGANIPCTLAAEQTLHERGVLSIPDFIANAGGVICAAMEYHGATQALAFQAIGERIRANTQAVLDEVRGGFQPREAAMRIARGRSMNAASSSTSCRHSDSSPTTSSSTVATCDRS
;
A
#
# COMPACT_ATOMS: atom_id res chain seq x y z
N ARG A 1 -16.38 -23.46 7.56
CA ARG A 1 -16.27 -22.48 8.70
C ARG A 1 -15.81 -21.09 8.27
N LYS A 2 -14.68 -20.93 7.52
CA LYS A 2 -14.22 -19.60 7.07
C LYS A 2 -15.23 -18.95 6.14
N GLU A 3 -15.70 -19.64 5.12
CA GLU A 3 -16.70 -19.16 4.19
C GLU A 3 -18.00 -18.77 4.90
N GLU A 4 -18.55 -19.65 5.73
CA GLU A 4 -19.79 -19.39 6.50
C GLU A 4 -19.67 -18.11 7.34
N MET A 5 -18.53 -17.88 7.99
CA MET A 5 -18.28 -16.69 8.78
C MET A 5 -18.20 -15.43 7.91
N ILE A 6 -17.55 -15.51 6.75
CA ILE A 6 -17.42 -14.38 5.82
C ILE A 6 -18.78 -14.03 5.20
N ARG A 7 -19.60 -15.03 4.83
CA ARG A 7 -20.97 -14.81 4.33
C ARG A 7 -21.88 -14.22 5.40
N ALA A 8 -21.79 -14.69 6.66
CA ALA A 8 -22.52 -14.11 7.78
C ALA A 8 -22.13 -12.66 8.05
N PHE A 9 -20.82 -12.35 7.98
CA PHE A 9 -20.33 -10.97 8.04
C PHE A 9 -20.91 -10.11 6.90
N ALA A 10 -20.89 -10.61 5.67
CA ALA A 10 -21.42 -9.90 4.52
C ALA A 10 -22.91 -9.58 4.71
N ALA A 11 -23.73 -10.56 5.15
CA ALA A 11 -25.14 -10.36 5.45
C ALA A 11 -25.35 -9.28 6.53
N ALA A 12 -24.50 -9.28 7.58
CA ALA A 12 -24.61 -8.31 8.67
C ALA A 12 -24.32 -6.86 8.25
N ILE A 13 -23.56 -6.64 7.17
CA ILE A 13 -23.23 -5.31 6.64
C ILE A 13 -24.03 -4.95 5.38
N ALA A 14 -25.03 -5.74 5.01
CA ALA A 14 -25.77 -5.57 3.76
C ALA A 14 -26.37 -4.15 3.60
N ASP A 15 -26.90 -3.60 4.69
CA ASP A 15 -27.53 -2.27 4.71
C ASP A 15 -26.53 -1.10 4.71
N LEU A 16 -25.24 -1.37 4.89
CA LEU A 16 -24.18 -0.35 4.86
C LEU A 16 -23.74 -0.08 3.41
N GLY A 17 -24.62 0.47 2.58
CA GLY A 17 -24.41 0.60 1.12
C GLY A 17 -23.15 1.35 0.69
N GLU A 18 -22.66 2.28 1.50
CA GLU A 18 -21.44 3.05 1.23
C GLU A 18 -20.14 2.31 1.66
N TYR A 19 -20.28 1.19 2.39
CA TYR A 19 -19.13 0.42 2.86
C TYR A 19 -18.74 -0.64 1.84
N ILE A 20 -17.56 -0.47 1.25
CA ILE A 20 -16.99 -1.39 0.25
C ILE A 20 -15.88 -2.22 0.91
N VAL A 21 -16.08 -3.52 0.95
CA VAL A 21 -15.15 -4.47 1.57
C VAL A 21 -14.01 -4.78 0.60
N GLY A 22 -12.79 -4.81 1.12
CA GLY A 22 -11.58 -5.28 0.44
C GLY A 22 -10.84 -6.32 1.26
N PRO A 23 -9.85 -7.05 0.69
CA PRO A 23 -9.07 -8.03 1.40
C PRO A 23 -8.17 -7.37 2.46
N ASP A 24 -8.02 -8.05 3.60
CA ASP A 24 -7.14 -7.65 4.71
C ASP A 24 -6.60 -8.92 5.40
N MET A 25 -5.86 -8.76 6.49
CA MET A 25 -5.24 -9.88 7.20
C MET A 25 -6.24 -11.00 7.52
N GLY A 26 -5.91 -12.22 7.10
CA GLY A 26 -6.75 -13.40 7.28
C GLY A 26 -7.82 -13.60 6.20
N THR A 27 -7.97 -12.67 5.26
CA THR A 27 -8.85 -12.79 4.08
C THR A 27 -8.04 -12.71 2.79
N ASP A 28 -8.67 -13.04 1.68
CA ASP A 28 -8.08 -13.11 0.34
C ASP A 28 -9.17 -12.77 -0.72
N GLU A 29 -8.78 -12.79 -1.97
CA GLU A 29 -9.68 -12.54 -3.11
C GLU A 29 -10.87 -13.51 -3.11
N THR A 30 -10.69 -14.76 -2.68
CA THR A 30 -11.78 -15.75 -2.59
C THR A 30 -12.83 -15.31 -1.57
N CYS A 31 -12.38 -14.79 -0.43
CA CYS A 31 -13.29 -14.21 0.58
C CYS A 31 -14.09 -13.03 0.01
N MET A 32 -13.46 -12.19 -0.79
CA MET A 32 -14.14 -11.06 -1.45
C MET A 32 -15.16 -11.54 -2.48
N GLY A 33 -14.88 -12.65 -3.16
CA GLY A 33 -15.84 -13.33 -4.04
C GLY A 33 -17.09 -13.76 -3.29
N TRP A 34 -16.97 -14.37 -2.11
CA TRP A 34 -18.12 -14.75 -1.27
C TRP A 34 -18.93 -13.54 -0.79
N ILE A 35 -18.25 -12.43 -0.42
CA ILE A 35 -18.93 -11.20 -0.03
C ILE A 35 -19.69 -10.60 -1.20
N LYS A 36 -19.08 -10.55 -2.39
CA LYS A 36 -19.76 -10.07 -3.60
C LYS A 36 -20.99 -10.88 -3.96
N ASP A 37 -20.91 -12.20 -3.79
CA ASP A 37 -22.02 -13.13 -4.02
C ASP A 37 -23.20 -12.82 -3.07
N GLU A 38 -22.93 -12.50 -1.80
CA GLU A 38 -23.97 -12.19 -0.80
C GLU A 38 -24.59 -10.79 -0.96
N ILE A 39 -23.78 -9.75 -1.16
CA ILE A 39 -24.24 -8.35 -1.09
C ILE A 39 -23.94 -7.52 -2.35
N GLY A 40 -23.43 -8.14 -3.41
CA GLY A 40 -23.22 -7.49 -4.71
C GLY A 40 -22.03 -6.53 -4.78
N ARG A 41 -21.32 -6.27 -3.68
CA ARG A 41 -20.23 -5.29 -3.62
C ARG A 41 -19.04 -5.79 -2.80
N ALA A 42 -17.87 -5.79 -3.39
CA ALA A 42 -16.54 -5.99 -2.79
C ALA A 42 -15.50 -5.58 -3.82
N VAL A 43 -14.26 -5.38 -3.39
CA VAL A 43 -13.09 -5.11 -4.23
C VAL A 43 -11.96 -6.07 -3.90
N GLY A 44 -10.93 -6.14 -4.74
CA GLY A 44 -9.91 -7.18 -4.64
C GLY A 44 -10.49 -8.54 -5.00
N LEU A 45 -11.29 -8.59 -6.06
CA LEU A 45 -12.00 -9.79 -6.48
C LEU A 45 -11.10 -10.75 -7.25
N PRO A 46 -11.43 -12.05 -7.25
CA PRO A 46 -10.75 -13.01 -8.10
C PRO A 46 -10.83 -12.64 -9.59
N ARG A 47 -9.76 -12.91 -10.32
CA ARG A 47 -9.69 -12.67 -11.77
C ARG A 47 -10.79 -13.42 -12.54
N ALA A 48 -11.17 -14.61 -12.07
CA ALA A 48 -12.19 -15.45 -12.69
C ALA A 48 -13.59 -14.80 -12.76
N ILE A 49 -13.87 -13.84 -11.89
CA ILE A 49 -15.13 -13.07 -11.89
C ILE A 49 -14.93 -11.61 -12.34
N GLY A 50 -13.85 -11.35 -13.07
CA GLY A 50 -13.55 -10.03 -13.66
C GLY A 50 -12.91 -9.04 -12.69
N GLY A 51 -12.43 -9.49 -11.54
CA GLY A 51 -11.77 -8.65 -10.54
C GLY A 51 -10.30 -8.38 -10.83
N ILE A 52 -9.73 -7.47 -10.02
CA ILE A 52 -8.30 -7.18 -9.99
C ILE A 52 -7.73 -7.75 -8.68
N PRO A 53 -7.09 -8.92 -8.69
CA PRO A 53 -6.57 -9.57 -7.49
C PRO A 53 -5.35 -8.81 -6.97
N LEU A 54 -5.59 -7.79 -6.15
CA LEU A 54 -4.60 -6.77 -5.79
C LEU A 54 -3.37 -7.33 -5.05
N ASP A 55 -3.52 -8.41 -4.27
CA ASP A 55 -2.41 -9.08 -3.60
C ASP A 55 -1.61 -9.96 -4.56
N GLU A 56 -2.27 -10.70 -5.47
CA GLU A 56 -1.64 -11.53 -6.50
C GLU A 56 -0.78 -10.69 -7.46
N ILE A 57 -1.30 -9.54 -7.90
CA ILE A 57 -0.56 -8.65 -8.81
C ILE A 57 0.50 -7.81 -8.09
N GLY A 58 0.39 -7.66 -6.77
CA GLY A 58 1.32 -6.91 -5.93
C GLY A 58 1.13 -5.40 -5.97
N ALA A 59 -0.11 -4.93 -5.95
CA ALA A 59 -0.46 -3.51 -6.03
C ALA A 59 0.25 -2.66 -4.97
N THR A 60 0.32 -3.14 -3.72
CA THR A 60 1.03 -2.46 -2.63
C THR A 60 2.54 -2.43 -2.86
N GLY A 61 3.13 -3.54 -3.35
CA GLY A 61 4.55 -3.61 -3.67
C GLY A 61 4.96 -2.65 -4.79
N LEU A 62 4.11 -2.48 -5.81
CA LEU A 62 4.28 -1.48 -6.86
C LEU A 62 4.27 -0.06 -6.28
N GLY A 63 3.33 0.21 -5.37
CA GLY A 63 3.24 1.49 -4.67
C GLY A 63 4.51 1.83 -3.89
N LEU A 64 5.03 0.87 -3.12
CA LEU A 64 6.31 1.03 -2.41
C LEU A 64 7.45 1.38 -3.36
N THR A 65 7.54 0.69 -4.51
CA THR A 65 8.56 0.97 -5.52
C THR A 65 8.42 2.39 -6.06
N ALA A 66 7.22 2.82 -6.40
CA ALA A 66 6.96 4.18 -6.87
C ALA A 66 7.35 5.27 -5.83
N ALA A 67 7.10 5.00 -4.55
CA ALA A 67 7.53 5.90 -3.47
C ALA A 67 9.07 5.96 -3.36
N ILE A 68 9.75 4.82 -3.46
CA ILE A 68 11.21 4.71 -3.40
C ILE A 68 11.86 5.42 -4.59
N GLU A 69 11.31 5.29 -5.80
CA GLU A 69 11.80 5.96 -7.01
C GLU A 69 11.88 7.49 -6.82
N VAL A 70 10.90 8.09 -6.17
CA VAL A 70 10.90 9.53 -5.86
C VAL A 70 11.83 9.85 -4.70
N ALA A 71 11.88 9.00 -3.67
CA ALA A 71 12.60 9.27 -2.44
C ALA A 71 14.12 9.03 -2.54
N GLN A 72 14.59 8.24 -3.52
CA GLN A 72 16.01 7.82 -3.62
C GLN A 72 16.99 8.98 -3.70
N GLU A 73 16.66 10.01 -4.48
CA GLU A 73 17.52 11.19 -4.63
C GLU A 73 17.59 11.99 -3.32
N HIS A 74 16.45 12.17 -2.66
CA HIS A 74 16.37 12.85 -1.36
C HIS A 74 17.13 12.09 -0.28
N ALA A 75 17.13 10.76 -0.30
CA ALA A 75 17.87 9.89 0.60
C ALA A 75 19.36 9.71 0.19
N GLY A 76 19.79 10.31 -0.93
CA GLY A 76 21.20 10.36 -1.36
C GLY A 76 21.75 9.05 -1.92
N PHE A 77 20.93 8.24 -2.62
CA PHE A 77 21.40 7.03 -3.33
C PHE A 77 20.67 6.89 -4.68
N SER A 78 21.15 5.96 -5.52
CA SER A 78 20.45 5.53 -6.73
C SER A 78 19.84 4.15 -6.50
N LEU A 79 18.60 3.93 -6.97
CA LEU A 79 17.91 2.65 -6.85
C LEU A 79 18.67 1.51 -7.54
N LYS A 80 19.32 1.81 -8.67
CA LYS A 80 20.17 0.84 -9.36
C LYS A 80 21.35 0.43 -8.47
N LYS A 81 21.42 -0.87 -8.15
CA LYS A 81 22.34 -1.51 -7.19
C LYS A 81 22.12 -1.12 -5.71
N ALA A 82 21.04 -0.40 -5.38
CA ALA A 82 20.68 -0.17 -3.98
C ALA A 82 20.44 -1.49 -3.26
N ARG A 83 20.93 -1.58 -2.04
CA ARG A 83 20.80 -2.77 -1.20
C ARG A 83 19.49 -2.69 -0.44
N VAL A 84 18.67 -3.72 -0.55
CA VAL A 84 17.31 -3.77 0.03
C VAL A 84 17.24 -4.87 1.08
N ALA A 85 16.65 -4.55 2.23
CA ALA A 85 16.23 -5.53 3.23
C ALA A 85 14.72 -5.44 3.40
N VAL A 86 14.04 -6.60 3.44
CA VAL A 86 12.57 -6.70 3.57
C VAL A 86 12.22 -7.52 4.79
N GLN A 87 11.57 -6.89 5.76
CA GLN A 87 11.01 -7.58 6.90
C GLN A 87 9.57 -7.99 6.61
N GLY A 88 9.32 -9.29 6.52
CA GLY A 88 8.04 -9.85 6.10
C GLY A 88 7.98 -10.12 4.59
N PHE A 89 8.30 -11.35 4.17
CA PHE A 89 8.28 -11.76 2.76
C PHE A 89 6.93 -12.41 2.38
N GLY A 90 5.83 -11.72 2.76
CA GLY A 90 4.44 -12.03 2.38
C GLY A 90 4.02 -11.30 1.11
N ALA A 91 2.69 -11.09 0.88
CA ALA A 91 2.15 -10.44 -0.31
C ALA A 91 2.82 -9.09 -0.60
N VAL A 92 2.94 -8.22 0.39
CA VAL A 92 3.57 -6.90 0.22
C VAL A 92 5.08 -7.02 -0.04
N GLY A 93 5.80 -7.72 0.84
CA GLY A 93 7.27 -7.75 0.79
C GLY A 93 7.84 -8.48 -0.42
N LYS A 94 7.25 -9.63 -0.84
CA LYS A 94 7.72 -10.36 -2.01
C LYS A 94 7.55 -9.55 -3.30
N HIS A 95 6.44 -8.82 -3.43
CA HIS A 95 6.19 -8.01 -4.61
C HIS A 95 6.99 -6.70 -4.60
N ALA A 96 7.21 -6.07 -3.45
CA ALA A 96 8.16 -4.97 -3.34
C ALA A 96 9.57 -5.38 -3.78
N ALA A 97 10.05 -6.54 -3.29
CA ALA A 97 11.33 -7.09 -3.73
C ALA A 97 11.39 -7.37 -5.24
N ARG A 98 10.29 -7.90 -5.82
CA ARG A 98 10.18 -8.16 -7.25
C ARG A 98 10.32 -6.88 -8.08
N PHE A 99 9.52 -5.87 -7.79
CA PHE A 99 9.54 -4.62 -8.56
C PHE A 99 10.87 -3.88 -8.38
N LEU A 100 11.42 -3.84 -7.16
CA LEU A 100 12.72 -3.22 -6.91
C LEU A 100 13.87 -3.95 -7.64
N ALA A 101 13.82 -5.28 -7.73
CA ALA A 101 14.79 -6.05 -8.51
C ALA A 101 14.71 -5.75 -10.01
N GLN A 102 13.51 -5.50 -10.55
CA GLN A 102 13.31 -5.05 -11.93
C GLN A 102 13.96 -3.69 -12.21
N GLU A 103 13.96 -2.80 -11.21
CA GLU A 103 14.67 -1.51 -11.24
C GLU A 103 16.19 -1.63 -10.96
N GLY A 104 16.69 -2.84 -10.79
CA GLY A 104 18.11 -3.13 -10.60
C GLY A 104 18.63 -3.00 -9.17
N ALA A 105 17.74 -2.96 -8.17
CA ALA A 105 18.11 -3.07 -6.77
C ALA A 105 18.48 -4.52 -6.39
N VAL A 106 19.22 -4.70 -5.30
CA VAL A 106 19.73 -5.98 -4.84
C VAL A 106 19.13 -6.33 -3.48
N LEU A 107 18.31 -7.38 -3.42
CA LEU A 107 17.78 -7.90 -2.17
C LEU A 107 18.91 -8.58 -1.38
N VAL A 108 19.30 -8.03 -0.24
CA VAL A 108 20.41 -8.56 0.58
C VAL A 108 19.95 -9.28 1.83
N ALA A 109 18.70 -9.04 2.26
CA ALA A 109 18.09 -9.76 3.37
C ALA A 109 16.56 -9.76 3.22
N ALA A 110 15.95 -10.87 3.61
CA ALA A 110 14.49 -10.99 3.73
C ALA A 110 14.17 -11.82 4.96
N SER A 111 13.04 -11.54 5.62
CA SER A 111 12.58 -12.34 6.75
C SER A 111 11.13 -12.78 6.61
N ASP A 112 10.80 -13.91 7.18
CA ASP A 112 9.43 -14.37 7.41
C ASP A 112 9.25 -14.87 8.86
N SER A 113 8.17 -15.60 9.14
CA SER A 113 7.88 -16.12 10.47
C SER A 113 8.93 -17.13 11.00
N THR A 114 9.76 -17.69 10.13
CA THR A 114 10.79 -18.68 10.50
C THR A 114 12.15 -18.05 10.82
N GLY A 115 12.40 -16.85 10.31
CA GLY A 115 13.65 -16.12 10.54
C GLY A 115 14.06 -15.23 9.39
N THR A 116 15.34 -14.90 9.37
CA THR A 116 15.96 -14.04 8.36
C THR A 116 16.86 -14.87 7.45
N LEU A 117 16.76 -14.66 6.15
CA LEU A 117 17.70 -15.12 5.15
C LEU A 117 18.50 -13.92 4.65
N ALA A 118 19.83 -14.01 4.63
CA ALA A 118 20.70 -12.91 4.23
C ALA A 118 21.85 -13.38 3.31
N ASP A 119 22.12 -12.61 2.27
CA ASP A 119 23.27 -12.75 1.40
C ASP A 119 23.77 -11.36 0.96
N ALA A 120 24.99 -11.04 1.30
CA ALA A 120 25.59 -9.74 0.95
C ALA A 120 25.80 -9.56 -0.56
N SER A 121 25.90 -10.65 -1.32
CA SER A 121 26.03 -10.64 -2.79
C SER A 121 24.69 -10.49 -3.51
N GLY A 122 23.59 -10.73 -2.80
CA GLY A 122 22.21 -10.66 -3.29
C GLY A 122 21.50 -12.00 -3.27
N LEU A 123 20.23 -11.96 -2.92
CA LEU A 123 19.31 -13.09 -2.93
C LEU A 123 18.57 -13.15 -4.27
N ASP A 124 18.33 -14.36 -4.79
CA ASP A 124 17.50 -14.57 -5.97
C ASP A 124 16.02 -14.38 -5.62
N VAL A 125 15.51 -13.21 -5.97
CA VAL A 125 14.12 -12.81 -5.68
C VAL A 125 13.11 -13.75 -6.34
N ALA A 126 13.37 -14.20 -7.58
CA ALA A 126 12.44 -15.08 -8.28
C ALA A 126 12.37 -16.47 -7.61
N ALA A 127 13.52 -17.01 -7.22
CA ALA A 127 13.58 -18.28 -6.49
C ALA A 127 12.90 -18.18 -5.11
N LEU A 128 13.05 -17.06 -4.39
CA LEU A 128 12.38 -16.84 -3.10
C LEU A 128 10.87 -16.71 -3.26
N ILE A 129 10.37 -16.05 -4.30
CA ILE A 129 8.93 -15.94 -4.58
C ILE A 129 8.36 -17.33 -4.89
N ALA A 130 8.99 -18.11 -5.79
CA ALA A 130 8.55 -19.45 -6.11
C ALA A 130 8.52 -20.37 -4.87
N LEU A 131 9.52 -20.23 -3.99
CA LEU A 131 9.56 -20.95 -2.72
C LEU A 131 8.36 -20.59 -1.83
N LYS A 132 8.06 -19.29 -1.66
CA LYS A 132 6.91 -18.83 -0.85
C LYS A 132 5.57 -19.25 -1.45
N ASP A 133 5.42 -19.19 -2.76
CA ASP A 133 4.20 -19.60 -3.47
C ASP A 133 3.95 -21.11 -3.37
N SER A 134 5.01 -21.91 -3.16
CA SER A 134 4.90 -23.34 -2.82
C SER A 134 4.56 -23.63 -1.35
N GLY A 135 4.30 -22.60 -0.53
CA GLY A 135 3.98 -22.71 0.89
C GLY A 135 5.19 -22.94 1.82
N ARG A 136 6.41 -22.85 1.29
CA ARG A 136 7.65 -23.08 2.04
C ARG A 136 8.16 -21.79 2.71
N SER A 137 9.09 -21.94 3.65
CA SER A 137 9.69 -20.83 4.36
C SER A 137 10.98 -20.33 3.67
N LEU A 138 11.41 -19.11 3.99
CA LEU A 138 12.70 -18.59 3.51
C LEU A 138 13.88 -19.45 3.98
N HIS A 139 13.77 -20.08 5.15
CA HIS A 139 14.80 -20.99 5.66
C HIS A 139 14.92 -22.30 4.89
N ASP A 140 13.96 -22.62 4.02
CA ASP A 140 14.07 -23.79 3.13
C ASP A 140 14.87 -23.49 1.86
N HIS A 141 15.27 -22.23 1.64
CA HIS A 141 16.15 -21.88 0.52
C HIS A 141 17.55 -22.51 0.68
N SER A 142 18.12 -22.96 -0.44
CA SER A 142 19.39 -23.70 -0.44
C SER A 142 20.63 -22.83 -0.18
N SER A 143 20.55 -21.52 -0.48
CA SER A 143 21.65 -20.56 -0.34
C SER A 143 21.31 -19.44 0.61
N GLY A 144 22.31 -18.63 0.99
CA GLY A 144 22.15 -17.55 1.95
C GLY A 144 22.33 -18.00 3.40
N LYS A 145 22.61 -17.03 4.26
CA LYS A 145 22.81 -17.23 5.69
C LYS A 145 21.47 -17.20 6.42
N LYS A 146 21.12 -18.30 7.09
CA LYS A 146 19.90 -18.44 7.92
C LYS A 146 20.18 -17.87 9.30
N LEU A 147 19.36 -16.91 9.74
CA LEU A 147 19.53 -16.16 10.98
C LEU A 147 18.21 -16.09 11.73
N GLY A 148 18.26 -15.73 13.01
CA GLY A 148 17.05 -15.48 13.81
C GLY A 148 16.22 -14.29 13.26
N SER A 149 14.96 -14.21 13.65
CA SER A 149 13.99 -13.23 13.13
C SER A 149 14.45 -11.78 13.28
N ASP A 150 15.09 -11.44 14.40
CA ASP A 150 15.55 -10.07 14.68
C ASP A 150 16.78 -9.64 13.89
N ALA A 151 17.49 -10.57 13.23
CA ALA A 151 18.70 -10.27 12.48
C ALA A 151 18.43 -9.35 11.28
N ILE A 152 17.18 -9.27 10.79
CA ILE A 152 16.77 -8.37 9.72
C ILE A 152 16.98 -6.90 10.09
N LEU A 153 16.90 -6.54 11.39
CA LEU A 153 17.12 -5.17 11.87
C LEU A 153 18.59 -4.70 11.68
N ASP A 154 19.54 -5.64 11.67
CA ASP A 154 20.98 -5.34 11.50
C ASP A 154 21.43 -5.38 10.05
N ALA A 155 20.53 -5.61 9.11
CA ALA A 155 20.85 -5.69 7.69
C ALA A 155 21.55 -4.41 7.20
N LYS A 156 22.72 -4.58 6.57
CA LYS A 156 23.45 -3.47 5.95
C LYS A 156 22.84 -3.18 4.58
N CYS A 157 21.95 -2.20 4.52
CA CYS A 157 21.18 -1.86 3.31
C CYS A 157 21.00 -0.34 3.17
N ASP A 158 20.61 0.08 1.97
CA ASP A 158 20.20 1.46 1.69
C ASP A 158 18.71 1.65 1.98
N ILE A 159 17.91 0.61 1.71
CA ILE A 159 16.45 0.58 1.88
C ILE A 159 16.10 -0.55 2.83
N TRP A 160 15.34 -0.22 3.88
CA TRP A 160 14.78 -1.21 4.81
C TRP A 160 13.27 -1.11 4.83
N ILE A 161 12.57 -2.19 4.43
CA ILE A 161 11.10 -2.21 4.24
C ILE A 161 10.43 -3.04 5.34
N PRO A 162 9.73 -2.41 6.29
CA PRO A 162 8.84 -3.12 7.23
C PRO A 162 7.54 -3.50 6.51
N ALA A 163 7.34 -4.80 6.24
CA ALA A 163 6.18 -5.30 5.51
C ALA A 163 5.48 -6.47 6.23
N ALA A 164 5.66 -6.61 7.56
CA ALA A 164 5.12 -7.73 8.33
C ALA A 164 3.90 -7.34 9.18
N ARG A 165 4.10 -6.48 10.17
CA ARG A 165 3.07 -6.19 11.19
C ARG A 165 3.30 -4.82 11.85
N PRO A 166 2.31 -4.31 12.61
CA PRO A 166 2.46 -3.10 13.40
C PRO A 166 3.59 -3.19 14.43
N ASP A 167 4.12 -2.03 14.84
CA ASP A 167 5.05 -1.81 15.95
C ASP A 167 6.33 -2.67 15.95
N VAL A 168 6.78 -3.11 14.76
CA VAL A 168 8.04 -3.88 14.64
C VAL A 168 9.27 -3.02 14.88
N VAL A 169 9.17 -1.70 14.64
CA VAL A 169 10.21 -0.72 14.93
C VAL A 169 9.77 0.17 16.08
N HIS A 170 10.48 0.12 17.18
CA HIS A 170 10.18 0.86 18.40
C HIS A 170 11.46 1.40 19.05
N ALA A 171 11.34 2.20 20.10
CA ALA A 171 12.49 2.85 20.76
C ALA A 171 13.59 1.87 21.19
N GLY A 172 13.23 0.63 21.55
CA GLY A 172 14.19 -0.40 21.98
C GLY A 172 15.04 -0.99 20.85
N ASN A 173 14.65 -0.85 19.56
CA ASN A 173 15.35 -1.49 18.45
C ASN A 173 15.65 -0.56 17.26
N VAL A 174 15.09 0.62 17.20
CA VAL A 174 15.24 1.57 16.08
C VAL A 174 16.71 1.92 15.79
N HIS A 175 17.59 1.90 16.81
CA HIS A 175 19.01 2.18 16.69
C HIS A 175 19.78 1.13 15.85
N ARG A 176 19.20 -0.06 15.67
CA ARG A 176 19.77 -1.15 14.86
C ARG A 176 19.59 -0.90 13.36
N ILE A 177 18.56 -0.17 12.94
CA ILE A 177 18.30 0.16 11.54
C ILE A 177 19.36 1.14 11.04
N LYS A 178 20.07 0.76 9.97
CA LYS A 178 21.17 1.53 9.37
C LYS A 178 20.87 1.98 7.93
N ALA A 179 19.66 1.79 7.47
CA ALA A 179 19.22 2.22 6.15
C ALA A 179 19.18 3.75 6.04
N ARG A 180 19.18 4.25 4.80
CA ARG A 180 18.95 5.67 4.49
C ARG A 180 17.47 5.96 4.27
N LEU A 181 16.72 4.96 3.80
CA LEU A 181 15.30 5.07 3.47
C LEU A 181 14.52 3.91 4.10
N MET A 182 13.40 4.22 4.75
CA MET A 182 12.46 3.26 5.30
C MET A 182 11.04 3.54 4.78
N PRO A 183 10.64 3.03 3.61
CA PRO A 183 9.26 3.10 3.15
C PRO A 183 8.42 2.07 3.91
N GLN A 184 7.34 2.51 4.54
CA GLN A 184 6.54 1.66 5.42
C GLN A 184 5.52 0.85 4.60
N GLY A 185 5.76 -0.46 4.49
CA GLY A 185 4.92 -1.40 3.72
C GLY A 185 3.76 -1.98 4.51
N ALA A 186 3.96 -2.26 5.79
CA ALA A 186 2.88 -2.64 6.70
C ALA A 186 2.17 -1.40 7.27
N ASN A 187 0.98 -1.58 7.83
CA ASN A 187 0.28 -0.52 8.55
C ASN A 187 0.92 -0.30 9.92
N ILE A 188 1.22 0.95 10.24
CA ILE A 188 1.81 1.40 11.52
C ILE A 188 3.01 0.54 11.97
N PRO A 189 3.98 0.24 11.09
CA PRO A 189 5.07 -0.67 11.45
C PRO A 189 6.09 -0.03 12.41
N CYS A 190 6.00 1.29 12.58
CA CYS A 190 6.92 2.08 13.38
C CYS A 190 6.15 2.90 14.41
N THR A 191 6.57 2.87 15.66
CA THR A 191 6.03 3.76 16.69
C THR A 191 6.43 5.21 16.40
N LEU A 192 5.62 6.18 16.82
CA LEU A 192 5.92 7.61 16.63
C LEU A 192 7.28 8.02 17.21
N ALA A 193 7.64 7.47 18.39
CA ALA A 193 8.94 7.73 19.00
C ALA A 193 10.11 7.18 18.18
N ALA A 194 9.90 6.04 17.51
CA ALA A 194 10.91 5.49 16.62
C ALA A 194 11.02 6.28 15.31
N GLU A 195 9.92 6.77 14.74
CA GLU A 195 9.93 7.68 13.58
C GLU A 195 10.69 8.97 13.89
N GLN A 196 10.48 9.55 15.06
CA GLN A 196 11.24 10.70 15.56
C GLN A 196 12.74 10.39 15.57
N THR A 197 13.13 9.28 16.19
CA THR A 197 14.54 8.84 16.28
C THR A 197 15.15 8.59 14.88
N LEU A 198 14.41 8.01 13.95
CA LEU A 198 14.88 7.83 12.57
C LEU A 198 15.13 9.17 11.90
N HIS A 199 14.19 10.11 12.02
CA HIS A 199 14.32 11.45 11.47
C HIS A 199 15.53 12.19 12.02
N GLU A 200 15.74 12.19 13.35
CA GLU A 200 16.91 12.80 14.01
C GLU A 200 18.24 12.19 13.56
N ARG A 201 18.23 10.92 13.15
CA ARG A 201 19.39 10.21 12.61
C ARG A 201 19.57 10.39 11.10
N GLY A 202 18.72 11.18 10.44
CA GLY A 202 18.77 11.41 9.00
C GLY A 202 18.26 10.22 8.16
N VAL A 203 17.52 9.28 8.75
CA VAL A 203 16.84 8.20 8.01
C VAL A 203 15.49 8.71 7.53
N LEU A 204 15.31 8.79 6.22
CA LEU A 204 14.03 9.18 5.63
C LEU A 204 13.01 8.06 5.79
N SER A 205 11.95 8.28 6.54
CA SER A 205 10.84 7.32 6.67
C SER A 205 9.62 7.82 5.90
N ILE A 206 9.21 7.11 4.84
CA ILE A 206 7.96 7.43 4.13
C ILE A 206 6.80 6.74 4.85
N PRO A 207 5.80 7.49 5.35
CA PRO A 207 4.69 6.93 6.12
C PRO A 207 3.90 5.87 5.36
N ASP A 208 3.37 4.92 6.10
CA ASP A 208 2.58 3.79 5.59
C ASP A 208 1.46 4.22 4.64
N PHE A 209 0.55 5.10 5.08
CA PHE A 209 -0.61 5.53 4.29
C PHE A 209 -0.24 6.35 3.01
N ILE A 210 1.04 6.65 2.80
CA ILE A 210 1.58 7.16 1.53
C ILE A 210 2.22 6.02 0.74
N ALA A 211 3.15 5.29 1.35
CA ALA A 211 3.98 4.29 0.66
C ALA A 211 3.20 3.01 0.31
N ASN A 212 2.29 2.56 1.20
CA ASN A 212 1.53 1.32 1.00
C ASN A 212 0.14 1.52 0.36
N ALA A 213 -0.22 2.75 -0.02
CA ALA A 213 -1.54 3.06 -0.58
C ALA A 213 -1.87 2.35 -1.92
N GLY A 214 -0.94 1.59 -2.50
CA GLY A 214 -1.13 0.91 -3.79
C GLY A 214 -2.34 -0.03 -3.80
N GLY A 215 -2.55 -0.80 -2.73
CA GLY A 215 -3.72 -1.67 -2.60
C GLY A 215 -5.03 -0.91 -2.60
N VAL A 216 -5.12 0.18 -1.83
CA VAL A 216 -6.33 1.03 -1.75
C VAL A 216 -6.61 1.74 -3.07
N ILE A 217 -5.57 2.23 -3.77
CA ILE A 217 -5.72 2.84 -5.09
C ILE A 217 -6.22 1.79 -6.10
N CYS A 218 -5.66 0.58 -6.08
CA CYS A 218 -6.10 -0.52 -6.92
C CYS A 218 -7.57 -0.87 -6.69
N ALA A 219 -7.96 -1.04 -5.43
CA ALA A 219 -9.34 -1.31 -5.02
C ALA A 219 -10.33 -0.23 -5.49
N ALA A 220 -9.97 1.04 -5.35
CA ALA A 220 -10.78 2.15 -5.84
C ALA A 220 -10.92 2.13 -7.37
N MET A 221 -9.84 1.83 -8.09
CA MET A 221 -9.87 1.72 -9.56
C MET A 221 -10.74 0.54 -10.01
N GLU A 222 -10.65 -0.62 -9.35
CA GLU A 222 -11.50 -1.77 -9.60
C GLU A 222 -12.98 -1.45 -9.36
N TYR A 223 -13.29 -0.80 -8.24
CA TYR A 223 -14.66 -0.39 -7.91
C TYR A 223 -15.31 0.47 -9.01
N HIS A 224 -14.51 1.31 -9.68
CA HIS A 224 -14.94 2.13 -10.81
C HIS A 224 -14.81 1.43 -12.18
N GLY A 225 -14.57 0.13 -12.22
CA GLY A 225 -14.54 -0.66 -13.45
C GLY A 225 -13.29 -0.49 -14.30
N ALA A 226 -12.20 0.00 -13.73
CA ALA A 226 -10.93 0.14 -14.45
C ALA A 226 -10.25 -1.21 -14.72
N THR A 227 -9.41 -1.25 -15.74
CA THR A 227 -8.53 -2.41 -16.01
C THR A 227 -7.33 -2.44 -15.08
N GLN A 228 -6.69 -3.62 -14.94
CA GLN A 228 -5.45 -3.75 -14.18
C GLN A 228 -4.36 -2.77 -14.67
N ALA A 229 -4.25 -2.55 -15.97
CA ALA A 229 -3.26 -1.63 -16.55
C ALA A 229 -3.49 -0.18 -16.07
N LEU A 230 -4.75 0.28 -16.09
CA LEU A 230 -5.12 1.60 -15.58
C LEU A 230 -4.93 1.69 -14.06
N ALA A 231 -5.21 0.63 -13.30
CA ALA A 231 -4.93 0.60 -11.87
C ALA A 231 -3.43 0.74 -11.58
N PHE A 232 -2.57 0.03 -12.32
CA PHE A 232 -1.11 0.14 -12.17
C PHE A 232 -0.59 1.55 -12.52
N GLN A 233 -1.09 2.14 -13.59
CA GLN A 233 -0.78 3.52 -13.94
C GLN A 233 -1.17 4.49 -12.81
N ALA A 234 -2.42 4.39 -12.33
CA ALA A 234 -2.93 5.25 -11.26
C ALA A 234 -2.15 5.09 -9.95
N ILE A 235 -1.73 3.86 -9.59
CA ILE A 235 -0.87 3.61 -8.43
C ILE A 235 0.43 4.39 -8.58
N GLY A 236 1.12 4.21 -9.70
CA GLY A 236 2.40 4.87 -9.96
C GLY A 236 2.30 6.39 -9.91
N GLU A 237 1.34 6.97 -10.63
CA GLU A 237 1.15 8.42 -10.70
C GLU A 237 0.80 9.04 -9.33
N ARG A 238 -0.20 8.46 -8.64
CA ARG A 238 -0.69 9.03 -7.37
C ARG A 238 0.34 8.90 -6.27
N ILE A 239 1.02 7.76 -6.16
CA ILE A 239 2.02 7.56 -5.11
C ILE A 239 3.24 8.42 -5.36
N ARG A 240 3.73 8.54 -6.60
CA ARG A 240 4.83 9.47 -6.90
C ARG A 240 4.46 10.91 -6.55
N ALA A 241 3.29 11.38 -6.97
CA ALA A 241 2.83 12.73 -6.65
C ALA A 241 2.68 12.97 -5.14
N ASN A 242 2.11 12.00 -4.40
CA ASN A 242 1.96 12.10 -2.95
C ASN A 242 3.31 12.09 -2.23
N THR A 243 4.21 11.22 -2.64
CA THR A 243 5.57 11.15 -2.07
C THR A 243 6.33 12.44 -2.32
N GLN A 244 6.27 12.98 -3.55
CA GLN A 244 6.90 14.26 -3.87
C GLN A 244 6.36 15.40 -2.99
N ALA A 245 5.04 15.49 -2.82
CA ALA A 245 4.43 16.51 -1.95
C ALA A 245 4.91 16.39 -0.49
N VAL A 246 5.03 15.15 0.03
CA VAL A 246 5.58 14.92 1.37
C VAL A 246 7.04 15.38 1.45
N LEU A 247 7.87 15.07 0.45
CA LEU A 247 9.28 15.47 0.42
C LEU A 247 9.46 16.98 0.33
N ASP A 248 8.57 17.69 -0.37
CA ASP A 248 8.61 19.15 -0.45
C ASP A 248 8.33 19.78 0.92
N GLU A 249 7.36 19.28 1.70
CA GLU A 249 7.12 19.70 3.08
C GLU A 249 8.29 19.33 4.01
N VAL A 250 8.91 18.16 3.81
CA VAL A 250 10.10 17.73 4.58
C VAL A 250 11.27 18.68 4.35
N ARG A 251 11.48 19.17 3.12
CA ARG A 251 12.46 20.23 2.84
C ARG A 251 12.16 21.53 3.59
N GLY A 252 10.89 21.79 3.88
CA GLY A 252 10.42 22.90 4.71
C GLY A 252 10.62 22.69 6.22
N GLY A 253 11.18 21.55 6.64
CA GLY A 253 11.53 21.26 8.04
C GLY A 253 10.51 20.39 8.80
N PHE A 254 9.45 19.90 8.15
CA PHE A 254 8.49 19.00 8.78
C PHE A 254 8.98 17.55 8.81
N GLN A 255 8.57 16.81 9.82
CA GLN A 255 8.76 15.35 9.82
C GLN A 255 7.87 14.68 8.77
N PRO A 256 8.30 13.57 8.14
CA PRO A 256 7.56 12.95 7.02
C PRO A 256 6.09 12.62 7.35
N ARG A 257 5.80 12.07 8.54
CA ARG A 257 4.40 11.77 8.94
C ARG A 257 3.59 13.05 9.19
N GLU A 258 4.17 14.06 9.80
CA GLU A 258 3.53 15.36 9.99
C GLU A 258 3.21 16.01 8.64
N ALA A 259 4.18 16.03 7.72
CA ALA A 259 4.02 16.52 6.35
C ALA A 259 2.86 15.82 5.62
N ALA A 260 2.83 14.49 5.67
CA ALA A 260 1.77 13.69 5.06
C ALA A 260 0.38 13.97 5.67
N MET A 261 0.30 14.11 7.00
CA MET A 261 -0.95 14.46 7.69
C MET A 261 -1.45 15.86 7.35
N ARG A 262 -0.57 16.85 7.20
CA ARG A 262 -0.93 18.20 6.75
C ARG A 262 -1.54 18.19 5.36
N ILE A 263 -0.92 17.48 4.42
CA ILE A 263 -1.41 17.31 3.05
C ILE A 263 -2.79 16.64 3.04
N ALA A 264 -2.98 15.57 3.80
CA ALA A 264 -4.24 14.86 3.90
C ALA A 264 -5.38 15.74 4.44
N ARG A 265 -5.12 16.49 5.53
CA ARG A 265 -6.09 17.43 6.11
C ARG A 265 -6.47 18.54 5.13
N GLY A 266 -5.50 19.14 4.43
CA GLY A 266 -5.76 20.17 3.42
C GLY A 266 -6.67 19.68 2.30
N ARG A 267 -6.46 18.45 1.81
CA ARG A 267 -7.32 17.84 0.77
C ARG A 267 -8.73 17.55 1.26
N SER A 268 -8.90 17.06 2.49
CA SER A 268 -10.22 16.79 3.08
C SER A 268 -11.03 18.08 3.26
N MET A 269 -10.41 19.17 3.70
CA MET A 269 -11.07 20.47 3.83
C MET A 269 -11.52 21.03 2.48
N ASN A 270 -10.70 20.91 1.44
CA ASN A 270 -11.04 21.36 0.09
C ASN A 270 -12.18 20.55 -0.53
N ALA A 271 -12.21 19.22 -0.31
CA ALA A 271 -13.29 18.36 -0.76
C ALA A 271 -14.62 18.70 -0.06
N ALA A 272 -14.61 18.98 1.24
CA ALA A 272 -15.80 19.38 2.00
C ALA A 272 -16.35 20.75 1.52
N SER A 273 -15.49 21.73 1.24
CA SER A 273 -15.90 23.06 0.74
C SER A 273 -16.49 23.00 -0.66
N SER A 274 -15.96 22.14 -1.55
CA SER A 274 -16.50 21.98 -2.91
C SER A 274 -17.86 21.27 -2.92
N SER A 275 -18.09 20.30 -2.02
CA SER A 275 -19.38 19.62 -1.88
C SER A 275 -20.49 20.53 -1.32
N THR A 276 -20.15 21.51 -0.49
CA THR A 276 -21.07 22.49 0.06
C THR A 276 -21.46 23.54 -1.00
N SER A 277 -20.54 23.94 -1.87
CA SER A 277 -20.80 24.86 -2.98
C SER A 277 -21.75 24.28 -4.04
N CYS A 278 -21.65 22.97 -4.32
CA CYS A 278 -22.53 22.30 -5.29
C CYS A 278 -24.00 22.19 -4.79
N ARG A 279 -24.23 22.13 -3.48
CA ARG A 279 -25.58 22.06 -2.89
C ARG A 279 -26.32 23.39 -2.86
N HIS A 280 -25.63 24.51 -3.04
CA HIS A 280 -26.25 25.86 -3.03
C HIS A 280 -26.59 26.36 -4.44
N SER A 281 -26.18 25.70 -5.51
CA SER A 281 -26.50 26.08 -6.89
C SER A 281 -27.82 25.50 -7.40
N ASP A 282 -28.42 24.51 -6.70
CA ASP A 282 -29.66 23.85 -7.12
C ASP A 282 -30.97 24.44 -6.48
N SER A 283 -30.87 25.50 -5.72
CA SER A 283 -32.05 26.15 -5.10
C SER A 283 -32.41 27.50 -5.76
N SER A 284 -32.65 27.50 -7.08
CA SER A 284 -33.38 28.58 -7.73
C SER A 284 -34.79 28.10 -8.00
N PRO A 285 -35.85 28.80 -7.48
CA PRO A 285 -37.22 28.39 -7.76
C PRO A 285 -37.59 28.75 -9.21
N THR A 286 -37.77 27.75 -10.07
CA THR A 286 -38.42 27.91 -11.35
C THR A 286 -39.90 28.20 -11.13
N THR A 287 -40.29 29.45 -11.30
CA THR A 287 -41.68 29.83 -11.46
C THR A 287 -42.21 29.23 -12.74
N SER A 288 -43.05 28.24 -12.63
CA SER A 288 -43.85 27.67 -13.75
C SER A 288 -45.03 28.60 -14.07
N SER A 289 -44.96 29.30 -15.19
CA SER A 289 -46.15 29.86 -15.83
C SER A 289 -46.74 28.78 -16.73
N SER A 290 -47.93 28.31 -16.33
CA SER A 290 -48.78 27.43 -17.15
C SER A 290 -49.35 28.17 -18.35
N THR A 291 -49.01 27.72 -19.55
CA THR A 291 -49.81 28.05 -20.75
C THR A 291 -50.30 26.74 -21.36
N VAL A 292 -51.58 26.56 -21.27
CA VAL A 292 -52.34 25.46 -21.91
C VAL A 292 -52.41 25.81 -23.40
N ALA A 293 -51.86 24.98 -24.26
CA ALA A 293 -52.11 25.01 -25.70
C ALA A 293 -52.86 23.72 -26.06
N THR A 294 -54.12 23.93 -26.41
CA THR A 294 -54.97 22.94 -27.07
C THR A 294 -54.48 22.65 -28.47
N CYS A 295 -54.21 21.40 -28.78
CA CYS A 295 -53.96 20.94 -30.15
C CYS A 295 -55.20 20.26 -30.69
N ASP A 296 -55.79 20.87 -31.69
CA ASP A 296 -56.97 20.34 -32.43
C ASP A 296 -56.48 19.41 -33.55
N ARG A 297 -57.30 18.42 -33.87
CA ARG A 297 -57.03 17.41 -34.88
C ARG A 297 -57.38 17.91 -36.28
N SER A 298 -56.54 17.59 -37.21
CA SER A 298 -56.92 17.16 -38.57
C SER A 298 -55.75 16.45 -39.27
#